data_ee25d8a2fc81129e464c052aa0e1e4fe
#
_entry.id   ee25d8a2fc81129e464c052aa0e1e4fe
#
_cell.length_a   1.000
_cell.length_b   1.000
_cell.length_c   1.000
_cell.angle_alpha   90.00
_cell.angle_beta   90.00
_cell.angle_gamma   90.00
#
_symmetry.space_group_name_H-M   'P 1'
#
loop_
_entity.id
_entity.type
_entity.pdbx_description
1 polymer ?
#
loop_
_entity_poly.entity_id
_entity_poly.type
_entity_poly.pdbx_seq_one_letter_code
_entity_poly.pdbx_strand_id
1 'polypeptide(L)'
;MSEQGVIGKGTWIDKLSSELIEREKSLGRSLDILRVESGLGASGIPHIGSLGDAVRAYGVKLALENFGYKSELIAYSDDLDGLRKIPEGMQQFNLDEHLAKPVSLIPDPYGCHDSYGMHMSSILLDGLDRVGIKYEFRRAVDTYKQGLLKDQIHTILQNSTKIGEKIAELVGQEKYQKNLPYFPVCVNCSRLYTAESTEYIADERKVKYRCHDVEIGSKIIKGCGHEGEADITKDLGKLAWKVEFAARWSAFDIRFEAYGKDIMDSVKVNDWVSDEILGFPHPHHVKYEMFLDKGGKKISKSLGNVVTSQRW
;
A
#
# COMPACT_ATOMS: atom_id res chain seq x y z
N MET A 1 -11.54 38.86 -11.83
CA MET A 1 -11.16 37.52 -11.34
C MET A 1 -12.28 36.59 -11.77
N SER A 2 -12.01 35.70 -12.72
CA SER A 2 -13.01 34.71 -13.15
C SER A 2 -13.33 33.81 -11.96
N GLU A 3 -14.59 33.63 -11.61
CA GLU A 3 -15.05 32.58 -10.71
C GLU A 3 -14.65 31.23 -11.34
N GLN A 4 -13.47 30.76 -10.95
CA GLN A 4 -13.09 29.39 -11.29
C GLN A 4 -14.07 28.46 -10.58
N GLY A 5 -14.79 27.66 -11.37
CA GLY A 5 -15.79 26.76 -10.86
C GLY A 5 -15.17 25.75 -9.90
N VAL A 6 -15.44 25.91 -8.64
CA VAL A 6 -15.07 24.96 -7.58
C VAL A 6 -15.90 23.70 -7.78
N ILE A 7 -15.30 22.53 -7.70
CA ILE A 7 -16.05 21.27 -7.75
C ILE A 7 -17.07 21.28 -6.63
N GLY A 8 -18.37 21.36 -7.00
CA GLY A 8 -19.48 21.27 -6.07
C GLY A 8 -19.66 22.43 -5.10
N LYS A 9 -19.06 23.60 -5.29
CA LYS A 9 -19.26 24.84 -4.48
C LYS A 9 -19.41 24.56 -2.97
N GLY A 10 -18.31 24.19 -2.30
CA GLY A 10 -18.29 23.95 -0.86
C GLY A 10 -18.63 22.53 -0.43
N THR A 11 -18.38 21.56 -1.28
CA THR A 11 -18.44 20.14 -0.91
C THR A 11 -17.32 19.82 0.11
N TRP A 12 -17.43 18.65 0.74
CA TRP A 12 -16.38 18.16 1.63
C TRP A 12 -15.01 18.00 0.92
N ILE A 13 -15.00 17.73 -0.40
CA ILE A 13 -13.79 17.63 -1.23
C ILE A 13 -13.09 18.99 -1.34
N ASP A 14 -13.84 20.05 -1.60
CA ASP A 14 -13.31 21.41 -1.69
C ASP A 14 -12.72 21.86 -0.36
N LYS A 15 -13.44 21.60 0.73
CA LYS A 15 -12.96 21.89 2.09
C LYS A 15 -11.65 21.15 2.39
N LEU A 16 -11.59 19.85 2.11
CA LEU A 16 -10.43 19.00 2.33
C LEU A 16 -9.21 19.49 1.51
N SER A 17 -9.45 19.88 0.26
CA SER A 17 -8.39 20.43 -0.61
C SER A 17 -7.89 21.77 -0.14
N SER A 18 -8.77 22.64 0.37
CA SER A 18 -8.39 23.92 0.98
C SER A 18 -7.57 23.71 2.26
N GLU A 19 -7.98 22.77 3.11
CA GLU A 19 -7.23 22.40 4.33
C GLU A 19 -5.84 21.88 3.98
N LEU A 20 -5.72 21.04 2.95
CA LEU A 20 -4.43 20.56 2.44
C LEU A 20 -3.53 21.72 1.99
N ILE A 21 -4.04 22.64 1.18
CA ILE A 21 -3.28 23.78 0.68
C ILE A 21 -2.77 24.65 1.84
N GLU A 22 -3.63 24.98 2.79
CA GLU A 22 -3.24 25.81 3.95
C GLU A 22 -2.23 25.08 4.85
N ARG A 23 -2.38 23.78 5.04
CA ARG A 23 -1.41 22.96 5.76
C ARG A 23 -0.04 22.98 5.08
N GLU A 24 0.03 22.75 3.78
CA GLU A 24 1.30 22.74 3.04
C GLU A 24 1.98 24.11 3.07
N LYS A 25 1.21 25.20 2.98
CA LYS A 25 1.72 26.58 3.17
C LYS A 25 2.29 26.77 4.57
N SER A 26 1.59 26.34 5.60
CA SER A 26 2.03 26.49 6.99
C SER A 26 3.32 25.69 7.29
N LEU A 27 3.52 24.58 6.59
CA LEU A 27 4.74 23.77 6.65
C LEU A 27 5.89 24.34 5.78
N GLY A 28 5.67 25.41 5.03
CA GLY A 28 6.66 26.02 4.15
C GLY A 28 7.07 25.10 2.98
N ARG A 29 6.21 24.14 2.58
CA ARG A 29 6.51 23.20 1.51
C ARG A 29 6.14 23.75 0.15
N SER A 30 6.86 23.34 -0.90
CA SER A 30 6.52 23.70 -2.28
C SER A 30 5.11 23.25 -2.65
N LEU A 31 4.39 24.10 -3.38
CA LEU A 31 3.06 23.85 -3.95
C LEU A 31 3.10 23.64 -5.47
N ASP A 32 4.29 23.43 -6.05
CA ASP A 32 4.46 23.25 -7.50
C ASP A 32 3.66 22.06 -8.02
N ILE A 33 3.69 20.96 -7.27
CA ILE A 33 2.91 19.76 -7.55
C ILE A 33 2.39 19.18 -6.22
N LEU A 34 1.08 19.03 -6.10
CA LEU A 34 0.44 18.38 -4.97
C LEU A 34 0.03 16.95 -5.36
N ARG A 35 0.82 15.96 -4.94
CA ARG A 35 0.55 14.55 -5.26
C ARG A 35 -0.42 13.94 -4.27
N VAL A 36 -1.39 13.23 -4.80
CA VAL A 36 -2.35 12.43 -4.05
C VAL A 36 -2.14 10.95 -4.38
N GLU A 37 -2.31 10.06 -3.41
CA GLU A 37 -2.15 8.62 -3.60
C GLU A 37 -3.45 7.86 -3.33
N SER A 38 -3.63 6.77 -4.04
CA SER A 38 -4.64 5.74 -3.77
C SER A 38 -4.02 4.36 -3.86
N GLY A 39 -4.13 3.57 -2.78
CA GLY A 39 -3.68 2.18 -2.75
C GLY A 39 -4.65 1.24 -3.47
N LEU A 40 -4.10 0.34 -4.28
CA LEU A 40 -4.82 -0.68 -5.02
C LEU A 40 -4.45 -2.07 -4.50
N GLY A 41 -5.34 -2.72 -3.76
CA GLY A 41 -5.09 -4.08 -3.28
C GLY A 41 -5.19 -5.11 -4.40
N ALA A 42 -4.06 -5.73 -4.77
CA ALA A 42 -3.92 -6.67 -5.89
C ALA A 42 -4.14 -8.16 -5.50
N SER A 43 -4.54 -8.46 -4.26
CA SER A 43 -4.67 -9.85 -3.76
C SER A 43 -5.98 -10.56 -4.13
N GLY A 44 -6.89 -9.92 -4.84
CA GLY A 44 -8.17 -10.48 -5.29
C GLY A 44 -9.00 -9.49 -6.08
N ILE A 45 -10.13 -9.94 -6.60
CA ILE A 45 -11.01 -9.14 -7.47
C ILE A 45 -11.35 -7.80 -6.81
N PRO A 46 -11.10 -6.66 -7.48
CA PRO A 46 -11.43 -5.35 -6.96
C PRO A 46 -12.95 -5.18 -6.75
N HIS A 47 -13.32 -4.40 -5.76
CA HIS A 47 -14.71 -4.10 -5.45
C HIS A 47 -14.93 -2.60 -5.29
N ILE A 48 -16.18 -2.19 -5.08
CA ILE A 48 -16.59 -0.79 -4.92
C ILE A 48 -15.75 -0.02 -3.87
N GLY A 49 -15.23 -0.69 -2.84
CA GLY A 49 -14.32 -0.08 -1.86
C GLY A 49 -13.04 0.43 -2.51
N SER A 50 -12.38 -0.43 -3.30
CA SER A 50 -11.15 -0.06 -4.01
C SER A 50 -11.38 1.05 -5.04
N LEU A 51 -12.50 1.01 -5.77
CA LEU A 51 -12.89 2.08 -6.68
C LEU A 51 -13.14 3.39 -5.91
N GLY A 52 -13.81 3.30 -4.75
CA GLY A 52 -14.11 4.43 -3.89
C GLY A 52 -12.87 5.17 -3.38
N ASP A 53 -11.77 4.46 -3.13
CA ASP A 53 -10.49 5.06 -2.74
C ASP A 53 -9.94 5.93 -3.87
N ALA A 54 -9.82 5.37 -5.06
CA ALA A 54 -9.31 6.08 -6.23
C ALA A 54 -10.20 7.28 -6.61
N VAL A 55 -11.52 7.15 -6.54
CA VAL A 55 -12.46 8.24 -6.84
C VAL A 55 -12.33 9.39 -5.83
N ARG A 56 -12.13 9.10 -4.53
CA ARG A 56 -11.91 10.15 -3.51
C ARG A 56 -10.60 10.91 -3.76
N ALA A 57 -9.50 10.18 -3.98
CA ALA A 57 -8.22 10.79 -4.29
C ALA A 57 -8.28 11.62 -5.57
N TYR A 58 -8.96 11.11 -6.61
CA TYR A 58 -9.17 11.86 -7.85
C TYR A 58 -10.03 13.11 -7.65
N GLY A 59 -11.06 13.04 -6.83
CA GLY A 59 -11.86 14.22 -6.46
C GLY A 59 -11.02 15.33 -5.83
N VAL A 60 -10.12 14.97 -4.90
CA VAL A 60 -9.18 15.92 -4.28
C VAL A 60 -8.22 16.48 -5.34
N LYS A 61 -7.66 15.64 -6.21
CA LYS A 61 -6.83 16.10 -7.34
C LYS A 61 -7.56 17.16 -8.18
N LEU A 62 -8.79 16.89 -8.59
CA LEU A 62 -9.56 17.83 -9.40
C LEU A 62 -9.86 19.14 -8.65
N ALA A 63 -10.15 19.08 -7.36
CA ALA A 63 -10.37 20.27 -6.54
C ALA A 63 -9.10 21.12 -6.41
N LEU A 64 -7.94 20.49 -6.22
CA LEU A 64 -6.65 21.17 -6.21
C LEU A 64 -6.38 21.89 -7.53
N GLU A 65 -6.67 21.23 -8.67
CA GLU A 65 -6.54 21.83 -10.00
C GLU A 65 -7.51 23.02 -10.20
N ASN A 66 -8.73 22.93 -9.67
CA ASN A 66 -9.69 24.05 -9.69
C ASN A 66 -9.24 25.22 -8.81
N PHE A 67 -8.50 24.97 -7.74
CA PHE A 67 -7.84 26.02 -6.94
C PHE A 67 -6.58 26.60 -7.61
N GLY A 68 -6.21 26.10 -8.81
CA GLY A 68 -5.08 26.59 -9.60
C GLY A 68 -3.74 25.92 -9.31
N TYR A 69 -3.74 24.80 -8.59
CA TYR A 69 -2.53 24.04 -8.28
C TYR A 69 -2.38 22.84 -9.23
N LYS A 70 -1.16 22.54 -9.63
CA LYS A 70 -0.89 21.29 -10.36
C LYS A 70 -1.02 20.10 -9.39
N SER A 71 -1.74 19.06 -9.80
CA SER A 71 -1.92 17.86 -8.99
C SER A 71 -1.79 16.59 -9.83
N GLU A 72 -1.24 15.55 -9.23
CA GLU A 72 -1.06 14.22 -9.83
C GLU A 72 -1.65 13.15 -8.91
N LEU A 73 -2.36 12.18 -9.48
CA LEU A 73 -2.85 11.01 -8.76
C LEU A 73 -1.92 9.83 -9.03
N ILE A 74 -1.35 9.27 -7.97
CA ILE A 74 -0.63 8.00 -8.03
C ILE A 74 -1.59 6.87 -7.64
N ALA A 75 -1.80 5.94 -8.56
CA ALA A 75 -2.50 4.68 -8.32
C ALA A 75 -1.45 3.61 -8.01
N TYR A 76 -1.27 3.28 -6.73
CA TYR A 76 -0.23 2.38 -6.26
C TYR A 76 -0.77 0.97 -6.03
N SER A 77 -0.30 -0.01 -6.81
CA SER A 77 -0.67 -1.41 -6.64
C SER A 77 0.22 -2.11 -5.61
N ASP A 78 -0.40 -2.68 -4.57
CA ASP A 78 0.27 -3.50 -3.56
C ASP A 78 0.55 -4.93 -4.06
N ASP A 79 1.03 -5.06 -5.31
CA ASP A 79 1.24 -6.35 -5.98
C ASP A 79 2.46 -7.15 -5.47
N LEU A 80 3.22 -6.56 -4.55
CA LEU A 80 4.28 -7.27 -3.82
C LEU A 80 3.77 -7.87 -2.49
N ASP A 81 2.51 -7.68 -2.14
CA ASP A 81 1.89 -8.39 -1.02
C ASP A 81 1.81 -9.88 -1.29
N GLY A 82 2.09 -10.69 -0.26
CA GLY A 82 1.96 -12.14 -0.35
C GLY A 82 0.50 -12.60 -0.37
N LEU A 83 0.18 -13.59 -1.16
CA LEU A 83 -1.13 -14.22 -1.18
C LEU A 83 -1.39 -14.93 0.14
N ARG A 84 -2.29 -14.39 0.98
CA ARG A 84 -2.59 -14.95 2.32
C ARG A 84 -3.65 -16.03 2.29
N LYS A 85 -4.57 -15.95 1.35
CA LYS A 85 -5.64 -16.93 1.14
C LYS A 85 -6.14 -16.87 -0.30
N ILE A 86 -6.74 -17.96 -0.76
CA ILE A 86 -7.36 -18.00 -2.08
C ILE A 86 -8.68 -17.22 -1.99
N PRO A 87 -8.88 -16.20 -2.86
CA PRO A 87 -10.13 -15.45 -2.89
C PRO A 87 -11.30 -16.36 -3.30
N GLU A 88 -12.49 -16.01 -2.85
CA GLU A 88 -13.71 -16.69 -3.30
C GLU A 88 -13.88 -16.54 -4.81
N GLY A 89 -14.32 -17.61 -5.48
CA GLY A 89 -14.42 -17.66 -6.93
C GLY A 89 -13.12 -17.98 -7.67
N MET A 90 -12.01 -18.23 -6.93
CA MET A 90 -10.70 -18.58 -7.51
C MET A 90 -10.25 -20.01 -7.16
N GLN A 91 -11.12 -20.82 -6.53
CA GLN A 91 -10.80 -22.16 -6.04
C GLN A 91 -10.49 -23.17 -7.18
N GLN A 92 -10.99 -22.89 -8.39
CA GLN A 92 -10.71 -23.71 -9.58
C GLN A 92 -9.26 -23.58 -10.06
N PHE A 93 -8.54 -22.56 -9.64
CA PHE A 93 -7.12 -22.38 -9.94
C PHE A 93 -6.28 -22.94 -8.81
N ASN A 94 -5.23 -23.67 -9.12
CA ASN A 94 -4.36 -24.28 -8.11
C ASN A 94 -3.44 -23.23 -7.44
N LEU A 95 -4.03 -22.35 -6.62
CA LEU A 95 -3.32 -21.26 -5.97
C LEU A 95 -2.73 -21.64 -4.60
N ASP A 96 -3.01 -22.84 -4.06
CA ASP A 96 -2.51 -23.27 -2.75
C ASP A 96 -0.97 -23.32 -2.69
N GLU A 97 -0.32 -23.73 -3.76
CA GLU A 97 1.15 -23.75 -3.87
C GLU A 97 1.78 -22.35 -3.90
N HIS A 98 0.99 -21.34 -4.17
CA HIS A 98 1.42 -19.93 -4.24
C HIS A 98 1.18 -19.15 -2.95
N LEU A 99 0.59 -19.75 -1.92
CA LEU A 99 0.39 -19.07 -0.64
C LEU A 99 1.71 -18.52 -0.09
N ALA A 100 1.66 -17.33 0.47
CA ALA A 100 2.77 -16.52 0.95
C ALA A 100 3.74 -15.97 -0.13
N LYS A 101 3.56 -16.28 -1.42
CA LYS A 101 4.31 -15.64 -2.51
C LYS A 101 3.71 -14.27 -2.82
N PRO A 102 4.54 -13.27 -3.19
CA PRO A 102 4.04 -12.01 -3.76
C PRO A 102 3.09 -12.27 -4.92
N VAL A 103 1.98 -11.55 -4.98
CA VAL A 103 0.99 -11.77 -6.05
C VAL A 103 1.54 -11.38 -7.44
N SER A 104 2.57 -10.54 -7.50
CA SER A 104 3.32 -10.23 -8.73
C SER A 104 4.21 -11.37 -9.23
N LEU A 105 4.52 -12.36 -8.38
CA LEU A 105 5.31 -13.55 -8.73
C LEU A 105 4.45 -14.80 -8.97
N ILE A 106 3.13 -14.67 -8.90
CA ILE A 106 2.19 -15.75 -9.19
C ILE A 106 1.77 -15.63 -10.65
N PRO A 107 1.87 -16.71 -11.45
CA PRO A 107 1.37 -16.70 -12.83
C PRO A 107 -0.09 -16.28 -12.89
N ASP A 108 -0.47 -15.52 -13.92
CA ASP A 108 -1.87 -15.17 -14.14
C ASP A 108 -2.67 -16.44 -14.51
N PRO A 109 -3.65 -16.83 -13.69
CA PRO A 109 -4.44 -18.05 -13.97
C PRO A 109 -5.32 -17.95 -15.21
N TYR A 110 -5.53 -16.73 -15.74
CA TYR A 110 -6.26 -16.50 -17.00
C TYR A 110 -5.35 -16.36 -18.21
N GLY A 111 -4.02 -16.23 -18.01
CA GLY A 111 -3.02 -16.19 -19.07
C GLY A 111 -3.03 -14.93 -19.93
N CYS A 112 -3.66 -13.85 -19.49
CA CYS A 112 -3.78 -12.59 -20.25
C CYS A 112 -2.90 -11.44 -19.72
N HIS A 113 -2.25 -11.62 -18.55
CA HIS A 113 -1.34 -10.65 -17.95
C HIS A 113 -0.06 -11.34 -17.45
N ASP A 114 0.97 -10.56 -17.17
CA ASP A 114 2.27 -11.06 -16.72
C ASP A 114 2.22 -11.77 -15.35
N SER A 115 1.23 -11.41 -14.53
CA SER A 115 1.05 -12.01 -13.21
C SER A 115 -0.39 -11.89 -12.71
N TYR A 116 -0.71 -12.71 -11.72
CA TYR A 116 -1.96 -12.62 -10.95
C TYR A 116 -2.20 -11.19 -10.41
N GLY A 117 -1.16 -10.58 -9.80
CA GLY A 117 -1.26 -9.22 -9.27
C GLY A 117 -1.57 -8.18 -10.34
N MET A 118 -0.95 -8.31 -11.52
CA MET A 118 -1.24 -7.41 -12.65
C MET A 118 -2.66 -7.61 -13.19
N HIS A 119 -3.12 -8.86 -13.29
CA HIS A 119 -4.50 -9.16 -13.69
C HIS A 119 -5.51 -8.49 -12.74
N MET A 120 -5.33 -8.63 -11.43
CA MET A 120 -6.23 -8.02 -10.45
C MET A 120 -6.19 -6.49 -10.48
N SER A 121 -5.00 -5.92 -10.69
CA SER A 121 -4.85 -4.47 -10.84
C SER A 121 -5.53 -3.95 -12.10
N SER A 122 -5.39 -4.65 -13.24
CA SER A 122 -5.95 -4.23 -14.53
C SER A 122 -7.47 -4.10 -14.47
N ILE A 123 -8.16 -4.98 -13.75
CA ILE A 123 -9.62 -4.91 -13.58
C ILE A 123 -10.05 -3.56 -12.95
N LEU A 124 -9.29 -3.05 -11.98
CA LEU A 124 -9.58 -1.76 -11.37
C LEU A 124 -9.19 -0.60 -12.30
N LEU A 125 -8.02 -0.69 -12.92
CA LEU A 125 -7.52 0.33 -13.86
C LEU A 125 -8.48 0.51 -15.04
N ASP A 126 -8.99 -0.59 -15.63
CA ASP A 126 -10.02 -0.54 -16.67
C ASP A 126 -11.27 0.19 -16.20
N GLY A 127 -11.67 0.01 -14.95
CA GLY A 127 -12.79 0.73 -14.35
C GLY A 127 -12.50 2.23 -14.23
N LEU A 128 -11.30 2.62 -13.83
CA LEU A 128 -10.89 4.02 -13.74
C LEU A 128 -10.83 4.67 -15.14
N ASP A 129 -10.29 3.97 -16.12
CA ASP A 129 -10.17 4.45 -17.50
C ASP A 129 -11.54 4.70 -18.14
N ARG A 130 -12.51 3.80 -17.92
CA ARG A 130 -13.88 3.92 -18.41
C ARG A 130 -14.60 5.17 -17.90
N VAL A 131 -14.30 5.60 -16.68
CA VAL A 131 -14.86 6.82 -16.08
C VAL A 131 -13.97 8.05 -16.27
N GLY A 132 -12.89 7.93 -17.06
CA GLY A 132 -12.01 9.04 -17.44
C GLY A 132 -11.07 9.55 -16.34
N ILE A 133 -10.81 8.75 -15.28
CA ILE A 133 -9.87 9.11 -14.22
C ILE A 133 -8.45 9.06 -14.78
N LYS A 134 -7.68 10.13 -14.54
CA LYS A 134 -6.28 10.23 -14.93
C LYS A 134 -5.38 9.96 -13.74
N TYR A 135 -4.45 9.04 -13.89
CA TYR A 135 -3.52 8.59 -12.84
C TYR A 135 -2.15 8.22 -13.42
N GLU A 136 -1.14 8.21 -12.58
CA GLU A 136 0.14 7.53 -12.80
C GLU A 136 0.08 6.17 -12.10
N PHE A 137 0.19 5.09 -12.86
CA PHE A 137 0.18 3.74 -12.29
C PHE A 137 1.58 3.36 -11.81
N ARG A 138 1.68 2.91 -10.55
CA ARG A 138 2.90 2.37 -9.96
C ARG A 138 2.66 1.02 -9.34
N ARG A 139 3.58 0.09 -9.54
CA ARG A 139 3.55 -1.24 -8.95
C ARG A 139 4.55 -1.34 -7.82
N ALA A 140 4.18 -2.01 -6.74
CA ALA A 140 5.10 -2.27 -5.63
C ALA A 140 6.33 -3.08 -6.10
N VAL A 141 6.14 -4.13 -6.90
CA VAL A 141 7.23 -4.95 -7.41
C VAL A 141 8.28 -4.12 -8.18
N ASP A 142 7.84 -3.20 -9.02
CA ASP A 142 8.75 -2.34 -9.79
C ASP A 142 9.41 -1.28 -8.90
N THR A 143 8.65 -0.71 -7.95
CA THR A 143 9.15 0.26 -6.97
C THR A 143 10.30 -0.29 -6.15
N TYR A 144 10.15 -1.49 -5.62
CA TYR A 144 11.20 -2.14 -4.82
C TYR A 144 12.37 -2.62 -5.70
N LYS A 145 12.09 -3.26 -6.84
CA LYS A 145 13.12 -3.74 -7.76
C LYS A 145 14.01 -2.63 -8.32
N GLN A 146 13.47 -1.44 -8.53
CA GLN A 146 14.20 -0.26 -8.98
C GLN A 146 14.88 0.49 -7.82
N GLY A 147 14.71 0.04 -6.59
CA GLY A 147 15.30 0.67 -5.40
C GLY A 147 14.76 2.06 -5.09
N LEU A 148 13.53 2.39 -5.51
CA LEU A 148 12.96 3.73 -5.30
C LEU A 148 12.71 4.06 -3.83
N LEU A 149 12.63 3.05 -2.96
CA LEU A 149 12.46 3.21 -1.51
C LEU A 149 13.74 2.90 -0.71
N LYS A 150 14.88 2.67 -1.36
CA LYS A 150 16.10 2.17 -0.72
C LYS A 150 16.59 3.01 0.46
N ASP A 151 16.47 4.33 0.37
CA ASP A 151 16.94 5.24 1.43
C ASP A 151 15.96 5.29 2.59
N GLN A 152 14.65 5.25 2.32
CA GLN A 152 13.61 5.13 3.34
C GLN A 152 13.69 3.78 4.07
N ILE A 153 13.87 2.68 3.33
CA ILE A 153 14.07 1.35 3.89
C ILE A 153 15.30 1.34 4.81
N HIS A 154 16.42 1.89 4.35
CA HIS A 154 17.65 2.01 5.13
C HIS A 154 17.40 2.74 6.46
N THR A 155 16.80 3.93 6.41
CA THR A 155 16.49 4.74 7.58
C THR A 155 15.55 4.01 8.55
N ILE A 156 14.50 3.38 8.04
CA ILE A 156 13.55 2.59 8.84
C ILE A 156 14.26 1.43 9.54
N LEU A 157 15.10 0.68 8.83
CA LEU A 157 15.81 -0.47 9.39
C LEU A 157 16.86 -0.06 10.44
N GLN A 158 17.54 1.05 10.25
CA GLN A 158 18.45 1.61 11.27
C GLN A 158 17.70 2.03 12.55
N ASN A 159 16.43 2.38 12.46
CA ASN A 159 15.59 2.80 13.58
C ASN A 159 14.58 1.70 14.01
N SER A 160 14.79 0.44 13.60
CA SER A 160 13.84 -0.64 13.81
C SER A 160 13.46 -0.88 15.27
N THR A 161 14.40 -0.76 16.21
CA THR A 161 14.13 -0.89 17.65
C THR A 161 13.15 0.20 18.14
N LYS A 162 13.44 1.48 17.84
CA LYS A 162 12.58 2.62 18.20
C LYS A 162 11.19 2.48 17.57
N ILE A 163 11.13 2.02 16.33
CA ILE A 163 9.88 1.76 15.61
C ILE A 163 9.10 0.60 16.26
N GLY A 164 9.78 -0.49 16.60
CA GLY A 164 9.15 -1.64 17.26
C GLY A 164 8.51 -1.28 18.61
N GLU A 165 9.21 -0.50 19.43
CA GLU A 165 8.68 0.05 20.69
C GLU A 165 7.46 0.92 20.46
N LYS A 166 7.51 1.80 19.45
CA LYS A 166 6.39 2.68 19.12
C LYS A 166 5.17 1.94 18.56
N ILE A 167 5.39 0.89 17.77
CA ILE A 167 4.29 0.01 17.31
C ILE A 167 3.62 -0.68 18.51
N ALA A 168 4.39 -1.18 19.47
CA ALA A 168 3.85 -1.80 20.68
C ALA A 168 3.04 -0.78 21.51
N GLU A 169 3.57 0.44 21.69
CA GLU A 169 2.89 1.52 22.41
C GLU A 169 1.56 1.93 21.73
N LEU A 170 1.57 2.18 20.42
CA LEU A 170 0.42 2.74 19.71
C LEU A 170 -0.68 1.72 19.40
N VAL A 171 -0.30 0.46 19.13
CA VAL A 171 -1.25 -0.56 18.60
C VAL A 171 -1.14 -1.93 19.26
N GLY A 172 -0.33 -2.08 20.30
CA GLY A 172 -0.22 -3.29 21.09
C GLY A 172 0.43 -4.48 20.36
N GLN A 173 1.19 -4.25 19.28
CA GLN A 173 1.85 -5.31 18.50
C GLN A 173 3.32 -5.42 18.88
N GLU A 174 3.65 -6.38 19.74
CA GLU A 174 5.01 -6.56 20.27
C GLU A 174 5.99 -7.27 19.31
N LYS A 175 5.50 -7.93 18.26
CA LYS A 175 6.35 -8.72 17.35
C LYS A 175 7.51 -7.92 16.74
N TYR A 176 7.30 -6.63 16.47
CA TYR A 176 8.31 -5.74 15.87
C TYR A 176 9.34 -5.22 16.88
N GLN A 177 9.21 -5.51 18.16
CA GLN A 177 10.28 -5.30 19.13
C GLN A 177 11.44 -6.30 18.96
N LYS A 178 11.15 -7.44 18.33
CA LYS A 178 12.13 -8.52 18.08
C LYS A 178 12.45 -8.71 16.61
N ASN A 179 11.50 -8.41 15.72
CA ASN A 179 11.62 -8.68 14.30
C ASN A 179 11.73 -7.37 13.52
N LEU A 180 12.60 -7.35 12.52
CA LEU A 180 12.70 -6.21 11.61
C LEU A 180 11.39 -6.03 10.82
N PRO A 181 10.96 -4.79 10.54
CA PRO A 181 9.74 -4.52 9.78
C PRO A 181 9.95 -4.65 8.25
N TYR A 182 10.68 -5.70 7.83
CA TYR A 182 11.01 -5.96 6.43
C TYR A 182 10.94 -7.46 6.15
N PHE A 183 10.36 -7.84 5.03
CA PHE A 183 10.21 -9.21 4.55
C PHE A 183 10.96 -9.38 3.24
N PRO A 184 12.13 -10.05 3.19
CA PRO A 184 12.74 -10.45 1.94
C PRO A 184 11.87 -11.48 1.20
N VAL A 185 11.93 -11.49 -0.12
CA VAL A 185 11.42 -12.62 -0.89
C VAL A 185 12.48 -13.73 -0.89
N CYS A 186 12.15 -14.90 -0.35
CA CYS A 186 13.08 -16.02 -0.31
C CYS A 186 13.52 -16.42 -1.72
N VAL A 187 14.82 -16.40 -1.98
CA VAL A 187 15.37 -16.72 -3.32
C VAL A 187 15.14 -18.17 -3.73
N ASN A 188 14.91 -19.08 -2.77
CA ASN A 188 14.72 -20.51 -3.04
C ASN A 188 13.25 -20.89 -3.32
N CYS A 189 12.29 -20.32 -2.55
CA CYS A 189 10.88 -20.70 -2.70
C CYS A 189 9.95 -19.55 -3.12
N SER A 190 10.48 -18.35 -3.32
CA SER A 190 9.77 -17.13 -3.72
C SER A 190 8.67 -16.68 -2.75
N ARG A 191 8.66 -17.16 -1.51
CA ARG A 191 7.71 -16.74 -0.48
C ARG A 191 8.22 -15.53 0.28
N LEU A 192 7.28 -14.63 0.62
CA LEU A 192 7.55 -13.40 1.36
C LEU A 192 7.40 -13.63 2.88
N TYR A 193 6.27 -14.17 3.33
CA TYR A 193 5.96 -14.22 4.75
C TYR A 193 6.68 -15.33 5.52
N THR A 194 7.27 -16.30 4.83
CA THR A 194 8.11 -17.34 5.45
C THR A 194 9.56 -16.89 5.65
N ALA A 195 9.99 -15.82 4.97
CA ALA A 195 11.34 -15.27 5.08
C ALA A 195 11.39 -14.21 6.19
N GLU A 196 11.79 -14.62 7.38
CA GLU A 196 11.92 -13.74 8.54
C GLU A 196 13.27 -13.05 8.52
N SER A 197 13.27 -11.73 8.60
CA SER A 197 14.47 -10.91 8.73
C SER A 197 15.06 -11.03 10.13
N THR A 198 16.34 -11.40 10.23
CA THR A 198 17.03 -11.64 11.51
C THR A 198 18.00 -10.54 11.89
N GLU A 199 18.64 -9.90 10.91
CA GLU A 199 19.67 -8.88 11.14
C GLU A 199 19.70 -7.91 9.96
N TYR A 200 19.95 -6.62 10.23
CA TYR A 200 20.25 -5.62 9.22
C TYR A 200 21.70 -5.17 9.27
N ILE A 201 22.44 -5.38 8.18
CA ILE A 201 23.82 -4.96 8.01
C ILE A 201 23.82 -3.61 7.30
N ALA A 202 23.87 -2.53 8.08
CA ALA A 202 23.64 -1.18 7.60
C ALA A 202 24.67 -0.73 6.52
N ASP A 203 25.96 -1.02 6.74
CA ASP A 203 27.04 -0.62 5.82
C ASP A 203 26.94 -1.32 4.47
N GLU A 204 26.38 -2.52 4.43
CA GLU A 204 26.17 -3.29 3.20
C GLU A 204 24.78 -3.10 2.60
N ARG A 205 23.87 -2.46 3.33
CA ARG A 205 22.44 -2.36 2.98
C ARG A 205 21.79 -3.72 2.73
N LYS A 206 22.16 -4.73 3.53
CA LYS A 206 21.65 -6.10 3.43
C LYS A 206 20.87 -6.52 4.66
N VAL A 207 19.88 -7.36 4.45
CA VAL A 207 19.09 -8.02 5.49
C VAL A 207 19.39 -9.51 5.44
N LYS A 208 19.85 -10.09 6.56
CA LYS A 208 19.91 -11.54 6.74
C LYS A 208 18.51 -12.07 7.04
N TYR A 209 18.19 -13.23 6.50
CA TYR A 209 16.89 -13.85 6.73
C TYR A 209 16.98 -15.38 6.78
N ARG A 210 15.96 -15.96 7.40
CA ARG A 210 15.73 -17.39 7.43
C ARG A 210 14.32 -17.71 7.00
N CYS A 211 14.16 -18.65 6.08
CA CYS A 211 12.88 -19.12 5.61
C CYS A 211 12.37 -20.27 6.49
N HIS A 212 11.33 -20.04 7.26
CA HIS A 212 10.75 -21.01 8.20
C HIS A 212 9.23 -21.13 8.04
N ASP A 213 8.63 -22.10 8.72
CA ASP A 213 7.19 -22.30 8.73
C ASP A 213 6.48 -21.10 9.35
N VAL A 214 5.36 -20.67 8.78
CA VAL A 214 4.57 -19.55 9.29
C VAL A 214 3.09 -19.89 9.30
N GLU A 215 2.39 -19.45 10.33
CA GLU A 215 0.94 -19.54 10.42
C GLU A 215 0.30 -18.32 9.74
N ILE A 216 -0.56 -18.57 8.75
CA ILE A 216 -1.34 -17.54 8.05
C ILE A 216 -2.82 -17.92 8.13
N GLY A 217 -3.57 -17.21 8.97
CA GLY A 217 -4.95 -17.60 9.32
C GLY A 217 -4.96 -18.95 10.05
N SER A 218 -5.63 -19.95 9.49
CA SER A 218 -5.68 -21.31 10.03
C SER A 218 -4.73 -22.30 9.33
N LYS A 219 -3.89 -21.84 8.40
CA LYS A 219 -2.98 -22.69 7.63
C LYS A 219 -1.53 -22.47 8.05
N ILE A 220 -0.78 -23.57 8.19
CA ILE A 220 0.67 -23.53 8.31
C ILE A 220 1.26 -23.59 6.91
N ILE A 221 1.98 -22.54 6.52
CA ILE A 221 2.72 -22.46 5.26
C ILE A 221 4.15 -22.87 5.53
N LYS A 222 4.60 -23.91 4.83
CA LYS A 222 5.94 -24.45 5.01
C LYS A 222 7.00 -23.54 4.42
N GLY A 223 8.01 -23.18 5.23
CA GLY A 223 9.24 -22.61 4.76
C GLY A 223 10.13 -23.67 4.08
N CYS A 224 11.15 -23.21 3.37
CA CYS A 224 12.10 -24.13 2.70
C CYS A 224 13.41 -24.34 3.46
N GLY A 225 13.58 -23.72 4.64
CA GLY A 225 14.79 -23.82 5.46
C GLY A 225 15.98 -23.00 4.95
N HIS A 226 15.84 -22.26 3.84
CA HIS A 226 16.92 -21.45 3.28
C HIS A 226 17.28 -20.30 4.20
N GLU A 227 18.59 -20.09 4.39
CA GLU A 227 19.17 -18.92 5.04
C GLU A 227 19.95 -18.12 4.00
N GLY A 228 19.79 -16.81 4.00
CA GLY A 228 20.40 -15.95 2.98
C GLY A 228 20.43 -14.48 3.36
N GLU A 229 20.92 -13.70 2.43
CA GLU A 229 20.97 -12.25 2.51
C GLU A 229 20.18 -11.64 1.34
N ALA A 230 19.52 -10.52 1.59
CA ALA A 230 18.85 -9.72 0.58
C ALA A 230 19.37 -8.29 0.61
N ASP A 231 19.79 -7.77 -0.51
CA ASP A 231 20.22 -6.39 -0.70
C ASP A 231 18.96 -5.51 -0.91
N ILE A 232 18.69 -4.61 0.03
CA ILE A 232 17.49 -3.76 -0.01
C ILE A 232 17.46 -2.77 -1.18
N THR A 233 18.53 -2.66 -1.94
CA THR A 233 18.62 -1.73 -3.07
C THR A 233 18.23 -2.34 -4.41
N LYS A 234 18.17 -3.67 -4.50
CA LYS A 234 17.95 -4.40 -5.77
C LYS A 234 17.20 -5.72 -5.65
N ASP A 235 17.28 -6.39 -4.47
CA ASP A 235 16.60 -7.67 -4.28
C ASP A 235 15.15 -7.44 -3.87
N LEU A 236 14.26 -8.36 -4.23
CA LEU A 236 12.87 -8.26 -3.86
C LEU A 236 12.65 -8.48 -2.37
N GLY A 237 11.93 -7.61 -1.79
CA GLY A 237 11.48 -7.64 -0.41
C GLY A 237 10.47 -6.53 -0.18
N LYS A 238 9.83 -6.50 0.98
CA LYS A 238 8.76 -5.57 1.28
C LYS A 238 8.81 -5.11 2.73
N LEU A 239 8.61 -3.82 2.95
CA LEU A 239 8.35 -3.27 4.28
C LEU A 239 7.02 -3.79 4.83
N ALA A 240 6.93 -3.93 6.14
CA ALA A 240 5.66 -4.18 6.80
C ALA A 240 4.73 -2.97 6.63
N TRP A 241 3.42 -3.20 6.50
CA TRP A 241 2.41 -2.14 6.34
C TRP A 241 2.44 -1.08 7.45
N LYS A 242 3.00 -1.41 8.61
CA LYS A 242 3.18 -0.47 9.74
C LYS A 242 4.19 0.65 9.46
N VAL A 243 5.01 0.52 8.39
CA VAL A 243 6.06 1.48 8.05
C VAL A 243 6.14 1.77 6.54
N GLU A 244 5.45 1.01 5.71
CA GLU A 244 5.57 1.10 4.25
C GLU A 244 4.93 2.37 3.68
N PHE A 245 3.78 2.79 4.23
CA PHE A 245 3.10 4.00 3.75
C PHE A 245 4.00 5.22 3.94
N ALA A 246 4.64 5.35 5.10
CA ALA A 246 5.60 6.42 5.37
C ALA A 246 6.75 6.46 4.36
N ALA A 247 7.30 5.28 4.00
CA ALA A 247 8.34 5.19 2.99
C ALA A 247 7.86 5.68 1.62
N ARG A 248 6.66 5.27 1.18
CA ARG A 248 6.06 5.73 -0.09
C ARG A 248 5.78 7.23 -0.05
N TRP A 249 5.15 7.72 1.01
CA TRP A 249 4.83 9.14 1.15
C TRP A 249 6.07 10.01 1.00
N SER A 250 7.14 9.64 1.70
CA SER A 250 8.41 10.34 1.63
C SER A 250 9.06 10.24 0.25
N ALA A 251 9.13 9.04 -0.33
CA ALA A 251 9.81 8.82 -1.60
C ALA A 251 9.10 9.45 -2.80
N PHE A 252 7.77 9.51 -2.78
CA PHE A 252 6.95 10.02 -3.88
C PHE A 252 6.36 11.41 -3.62
N ASP A 253 6.73 12.02 -2.50
CA ASP A 253 6.26 13.36 -2.13
C ASP A 253 4.72 13.44 -2.08
N ILE A 254 4.09 12.46 -1.43
CA ILE A 254 2.63 12.38 -1.29
C ILE A 254 2.14 13.42 -0.29
N ARG A 255 1.13 14.18 -0.69
CA ARG A 255 0.54 15.26 0.12
C ARG A 255 -0.84 14.91 0.68
N PHE A 256 -1.51 13.95 0.04
CA PHE A 256 -2.84 13.49 0.45
C PHE A 256 -3.01 12.00 0.18
N GLU A 257 -3.59 11.30 1.15
CA GLU A 257 -4.09 9.93 0.99
C GLU A 257 -5.35 9.72 1.85
N ALA A 258 -6.43 9.21 1.26
CA ALA A 258 -7.60 8.76 1.98
C ALA A 258 -7.43 7.30 2.43
N TYR A 259 -7.96 6.94 3.60
CA TYR A 259 -7.85 5.57 4.09
C TYR A 259 -9.13 5.06 4.76
N GLY A 260 -9.37 3.76 4.61
CA GLY A 260 -10.46 3.07 5.30
C GLY A 260 -10.19 2.90 6.79
N LYS A 261 -11.22 2.98 7.60
CA LYS A 261 -11.15 2.83 9.06
C LYS A 261 -10.43 1.56 9.52
N ASP A 262 -10.44 0.51 8.71
CA ASP A 262 -9.83 -0.79 9.01
C ASP A 262 -8.29 -0.77 9.04
N ILE A 263 -7.64 0.22 8.39
CA ILE A 263 -6.19 0.38 8.43
C ILE A 263 -5.73 1.54 9.33
N MET A 264 -6.64 2.15 10.09
CA MET A 264 -6.37 3.32 10.94
C MET A 264 -5.17 3.12 11.86
N ASP A 265 -5.02 1.94 12.46
CA ASP A 265 -3.89 1.63 13.35
C ASP A 265 -2.55 1.53 12.61
N SER A 266 -2.57 1.16 11.33
CA SER A 266 -1.38 1.22 10.49
C SER A 266 -1.04 2.66 10.13
N VAL A 267 -2.04 3.48 9.79
CA VAL A 267 -1.84 4.89 9.45
C VAL A 267 -1.23 5.66 10.62
N LYS A 268 -1.73 5.51 11.85
CA LYS A 268 -1.17 6.17 13.05
C LYS A 268 0.33 5.90 13.23
N VAL A 269 0.77 4.67 12.99
CA VAL A 269 2.17 4.30 13.07
C VAL A 269 2.96 4.94 11.92
N ASN A 270 2.42 4.89 10.71
CA ASN A 270 3.06 5.48 9.53
C ASN A 270 3.19 7.00 9.62
N ASP A 271 2.19 7.70 10.18
CA ASP A 271 2.27 9.14 10.46
C ASP A 271 3.49 9.45 11.35
N TRP A 272 3.61 8.72 12.45
CA TRP A 272 4.74 8.88 13.35
C TRP A 272 6.09 8.52 12.69
N VAL A 273 6.15 7.43 11.91
CA VAL A 273 7.38 7.05 11.17
C VAL A 273 7.74 8.11 10.14
N SER A 274 6.76 8.66 9.45
CA SER A 274 6.96 9.73 8.46
C SER A 274 7.56 10.98 9.13
N ASP A 275 6.93 11.45 10.21
CA ASP A 275 7.33 12.67 10.90
C ASP A 275 8.65 12.51 11.66
N GLU A 276 8.78 11.47 12.48
CA GLU A 276 9.85 11.35 13.49
C GLU A 276 11.05 10.53 13.02
N ILE A 277 10.90 9.68 12.02
CA ILE A 277 11.96 8.82 11.52
C ILE A 277 12.46 9.29 10.16
N LEU A 278 11.54 9.59 9.23
CA LEU A 278 11.90 10.00 7.88
C LEU A 278 12.02 11.54 7.73
N GLY A 279 11.56 12.31 8.71
CA GLY A 279 11.56 13.78 8.65
C GLY A 279 10.69 14.33 7.52
N PHE A 280 9.70 13.58 7.10
CA PHE A 280 8.75 13.96 6.05
C PHE A 280 7.38 14.18 6.70
N PRO A 281 6.81 15.39 6.69
CA PRO A 281 5.47 15.61 7.24
C PRO A 281 4.45 14.70 6.58
N HIS A 282 3.78 13.84 7.37
CA HIS A 282 2.80 12.90 6.85
C HIS A 282 1.75 13.59 5.97
N PRO A 283 1.12 12.92 5.01
CA PRO A 283 0.10 13.51 4.14
C PRO A 283 -1.10 14.01 4.93
N HIS A 284 -1.85 14.97 4.37
CA HIS A 284 -3.19 15.25 4.86
C HIS A 284 -4.10 14.06 4.60
N HIS A 285 -4.92 13.65 5.58
CA HIS A 285 -5.73 12.45 5.52
C HIS A 285 -7.22 12.71 5.65
N VAL A 286 -8.01 11.82 5.03
CA VAL A 286 -9.40 11.62 5.39
C VAL A 286 -9.66 10.14 5.67
N LYS A 287 -10.21 9.86 6.86
CA LYS A 287 -10.68 8.53 7.21
C LYS A 287 -12.12 8.37 6.75
N TYR A 288 -12.44 7.27 6.09
CA TYR A 288 -13.82 6.95 5.68
C TYR A 288 -14.28 5.62 6.29
N GLU A 289 -15.60 5.49 6.46
CA GLU A 289 -16.23 4.27 6.94
C GLU A 289 -16.29 3.20 5.84
N MET A 290 -16.35 1.95 6.27
CA MET A 290 -16.40 0.81 5.36
C MET A 290 -17.76 0.70 4.68
N PHE A 291 -17.76 0.23 3.43
CA PHE A 291 -19.00 -0.18 2.78
C PHE A 291 -19.61 -1.40 3.47
N LEU A 292 -20.91 -1.38 3.68
CA LEU A 292 -21.67 -2.45 4.31
C LEU A 292 -22.58 -3.10 3.30
N ASP A 293 -22.85 -4.39 3.45
CA ASP A 293 -23.88 -5.10 2.71
C ASP A 293 -25.30 -4.80 3.28
N LYS A 294 -26.31 -5.37 2.66
CA LYS A 294 -27.72 -5.19 3.10
C LYS A 294 -27.98 -5.67 4.55
N GLY A 295 -27.13 -6.54 5.07
CA GLY A 295 -27.18 -7.07 6.44
C GLY A 295 -26.36 -6.25 7.44
N GLY A 296 -25.74 -5.13 7.03
CA GLY A 296 -24.88 -4.30 7.87
C GLY A 296 -23.49 -4.89 8.12
N LYS A 297 -23.09 -5.92 7.38
CA LYS A 297 -21.74 -6.50 7.45
C LYS A 297 -20.80 -5.80 6.49
N LYS A 298 -19.54 -5.62 6.90
CA LYS A 298 -18.48 -5.09 6.03
C LYS A 298 -18.42 -5.89 4.72
N ILE A 299 -18.40 -5.19 3.58
CA ILE A 299 -18.12 -5.79 2.28
C ILE A 299 -16.65 -6.26 2.28
N SER A 300 -16.43 -7.53 1.96
CA SER A 300 -15.09 -8.15 1.98
C SER A 300 -14.95 -9.19 0.87
N LYS A 301 -13.84 -9.13 0.15
CA LYS A 301 -13.45 -10.16 -0.85
C LYS A 301 -13.50 -11.57 -0.28
N SER A 302 -13.21 -11.69 1.00
CA SER A 302 -13.14 -12.98 1.70
C SER A 302 -14.48 -13.55 2.13
N LEU A 303 -15.53 -12.73 2.14
CA LEU A 303 -16.90 -13.14 2.49
C LEU A 303 -17.78 -13.31 1.25
N GLY A 304 -17.25 -12.99 0.04
CA GLY A 304 -18.02 -13.08 -1.20
C GLY A 304 -19.22 -12.12 -1.30
N ASN A 305 -19.38 -11.22 -0.33
CA ASN A 305 -20.49 -10.26 -0.29
C ASN A 305 -20.15 -8.92 -0.98
N VAL A 306 -19.23 -8.98 -1.95
CA VAL A 306 -18.74 -7.79 -2.65
C VAL A 306 -19.57 -7.46 -3.88
N VAL A 307 -19.69 -6.17 -4.17
CA VAL A 307 -20.09 -5.68 -5.50
C VAL A 307 -18.78 -5.43 -6.26
N THR A 308 -18.51 -6.27 -7.27
CA THR A 308 -17.29 -6.17 -8.07
C THR A 308 -17.34 -4.99 -9.01
N SER A 309 -16.18 -4.42 -9.33
CA SER A 309 -16.07 -3.31 -10.30
C SER A 309 -16.57 -3.66 -11.70
N GLN A 310 -16.60 -4.96 -12.05
CA GLN A 310 -17.13 -5.43 -13.34
C GLN A 310 -18.66 -5.38 -13.45
N ARG A 311 -19.39 -5.24 -12.35
CA ARG A 311 -20.86 -5.13 -12.33
C ARG A 311 -21.37 -3.70 -12.29
N TRP A 312 -20.47 -2.75 -12.33
CA TRP A 312 -20.73 -1.31 -12.46
C TRP A 312 -20.35 -0.88 -13.89
#